data_1783b0f7341a1b2263668eafb3253d1d
#
_entry.id   1783b0f7341a1b2263668eafb3253d1d
#
_cell.length_a   1.000
_cell.length_b   1.000
_cell.length_c   1.000
_cell.angle_alpha   90.00
_cell.angle_beta   90.00
_cell.angle_gamma   90.00
#
_symmetry.space_group_name_H-M   'P 1'
#
loop_
_entity.id
_entity.type
_entity.pdbx_description
1 polymer ?
#
loop_
_entity_poly.entity_id
_entity_poly.type
_entity_poly.pdbx_seq_one_letter_code
_entity_poly.pdbx_strand_id
1 'polypeptide(L)'
;PAGRTSSHHGYRRLILDSLDQQSRIDTLTDLAMLTNTATYSNGHYHIPGQTQHYSPTQLAEYLSTQLQDATLIRPIRPAAYDIHQLVLNKAAEIRPASGDSTGIRMRKRHLPTQRPDTWKVTPIDDDTVEVTISGSFNAILPDSKRARVSAAGQLPDGFAPGSLYQSRNHPRNLQMTVFGASDALKSTGIEWQDIQDQIRPDRIAVYASNSIGQLDEAGFGGLLKNPSSGKRITSKQMPLGYGQMPADFVNAYLLGSVGAVGSALGACATFLYNLRNAVDDIKSGRRDLVIVGGSDAPITPEVMEGFRTMGALAEDQDVAALDAIAEANLRRTSRPFSTNCGFTMGEASQWIVLASDELAIKLGAQIHAAVPGVFVNADGHKKSISAPGIGNYITLAKAAALTESMLGS
;
A
#
# COMPACT_ATOMS: atom_id res chain seq x y z
N PRO A 1 8.28 0.28 -17.06
CA PRO A 1 7.48 -0.91 -16.78
C PRO A 1 6.13 -0.60 -16.13
N ALA A 2 5.18 -1.54 -16.17
CA ALA A 2 3.88 -1.36 -15.50
C ALA A 2 4.02 -1.14 -13.97
N GLY A 3 5.11 -1.57 -13.36
CA GLY A 3 5.42 -1.31 -11.96
C GLY A 3 5.83 0.13 -11.67
N ARG A 4 6.25 0.90 -12.66
CA ARG A 4 6.71 2.30 -12.56
C ARG A 4 5.71 3.32 -13.10
N THR A 5 4.47 2.96 -13.33
CA THR A 5 3.47 3.83 -13.92
C THR A 5 2.16 3.72 -13.17
N SER A 6 1.28 4.69 -13.34
CA SER A 6 -0.06 4.60 -12.79
C SER A 6 -0.80 3.39 -13.36
N SER A 7 -1.75 2.85 -12.58
CA SER A 7 -2.58 1.73 -13.04
C SER A 7 -3.31 2.02 -14.35
N HIS A 8 -3.66 3.28 -14.63
CA HIS A 8 -4.28 3.70 -15.88
C HIS A 8 -3.31 3.54 -17.07
N HIS A 9 -2.07 4.00 -16.95
CA HIS A 9 -1.08 3.83 -18.02
C HIS A 9 -0.70 2.36 -18.20
N GLY A 10 -0.54 1.61 -17.10
CA GLY A 10 -0.29 0.17 -17.16
C GLY A 10 -1.45 -0.58 -17.84
N TYR A 11 -2.70 -0.21 -17.53
CA TYR A 11 -3.87 -0.79 -18.18
C TYR A 11 -3.87 -0.53 -19.68
N ARG A 12 -3.59 0.70 -20.12
CA ARG A 12 -3.51 1.03 -21.56
C ARG A 12 -2.41 0.24 -22.26
N ARG A 13 -1.23 0.10 -21.65
CA ARG A 13 -0.09 -0.59 -22.25
C ARG A 13 -0.28 -2.10 -22.34
N LEU A 14 -0.94 -2.71 -21.36
CA LEU A 14 -1.02 -4.16 -21.25
C LEU A 14 -2.36 -4.74 -21.71
N ILE A 15 -3.46 -4.02 -21.48
CA ILE A 15 -4.82 -4.56 -21.66
C ILE A 15 -5.50 -3.99 -22.89
N LEU A 16 -5.41 -2.68 -23.14
CA LEU A 16 -6.16 -2.05 -24.23
C LEU A 16 -5.45 -2.07 -25.59
N ASP A 17 -4.25 -2.57 -25.68
CA ASP A 17 -3.45 -2.60 -26.94
C ASP A 17 -3.37 -1.24 -27.67
N SER A 18 -3.59 -0.13 -26.96
CA SER A 18 -3.74 1.20 -27.57
C SER A 18 -2.41 1.92 -27.83
N LEU A 19 -1.27 1.27 -27.54
CA LEU A 19 0.06 1.83 -27.68
C LEU A 19 0.91 1.01 -28.65
N ASP A 20 2.04 1.61 -29.04
CA ASP A 20 2.99 0.94 -29.91
C ASP A 20 3.45 -0.41 -29.33
N GLN A 21 3.67 -1.33 -30.23
CA GLN A 21 4.03 -2.71 -29.90
C GLN A 21 5.33 -2.80 -29.08
N GLN A 22 6.28 -1.89 -29.34
CA GLN A 22 7.55 -1.89 -28.63
C GLN A 22 7.38 -1.56 -27.16
N SER A 23 6.60 -0.53 -26.80
CA SER A 23 6.30 -0.19 -25.40
C SER A 23 5.61 -1.34 -24.65
N ARG A 24 4.78 -2.13 -25.34
CA ARG A 24 4.17 -3.33 -24.77
C ARG A 24 5.20 -4.43 -24.50
N ILE A 25 6.07 -4.71 -25.47
CA ILE A 25 7.15 -5.69 -25.32
C ILE A 25 8.06 -5.32 -24.17
N ASP A 26 8.52 -4.07 -24.12
CA ASP A 26 9.38 -3.58 -23.04
C ASP A 26 8.71 -3.72 -21.67
N THR A 27 7.44 -3.35 -21.58
CA THR A 27 6.67 -3.46 -20.33
C THR A 27 6.53 -4.90 -19.84
N LEU A 28 6.22 -5.84 -20.74
CA LEU A 28 6.10 -7.26 -20.39
C LEU A 28 7.45 -7.87 -20.03
N THR A 29 8.51 -7.51 -20.75
CA THR A 29 9.88 -7.97 -20.46
C THR A 29 10.34 -7.48 -19.08
N ASP A 30 10.13 -6.21 -18.79
CA ASP A 30 10.47 -5.63 -17.47
C ASP A 30 9.66 -6.27 -16.32
N LEU A 31 8.37 -6.56 -16.55
CA LEU A 31 7.56 -7.29 -15.59
C LEU A 31 8.08 -8.72 -15.36
N ALA A 32 8.47 -9.42 -16.41
CA ALA A 32 9.02 -10.76 -16.30
C ALA A 32 10.29 -10.77 -15.44
N MET A 33 11.17 -9.77 -15.61
CA MET A 33 12.36 -9.58 -14.79
C MET A 33 12.02 -9.20 -13.35
N LEU A 34 11.10 -8.26 -13.15
CA LEU A 34 10.70 -7.77 -11.83
C LEU A 34 10.07 -8.87 -10.95
N THR A 35 9.33 -9.79 -11.59
CA THR A 35 8.64 -10.89 -10.92
C THR A 35 9.47 -12.17 -10.82
N ASN A 36 10.73 -12.14 -11.29
CA ASN A 36 11.61 -13.31 -11.39
C ASN A 36 11.03 -14.44 -12.26
N THR A 37 10.08 -14.15 -13.15
CA THR A 37 9.55 -15.09 -14.13
C THR A 37 10.55 -15.33 -15.26
N ALA A 38 11.43 -14.36 -15.49
CA ALA A 38 12.59 -14.51 -16.37
C ALA A 38 13.83 -13.87 -15.74
N THR A 39 15.00 -14.29 -16.23
CA THR A 39 16.31 -13.71 -15.91
C THR A 39 17.03 -13.32 -17.18
N TYR A 40 18.00 -12.40 -17.10
CA TYR A 40 18.79 -11.97 -18.26
C TYR A 40 20.26 -12.29 -18.03
N SER A 41 20.85 -13.06 -18.93
CA SER A 41 22.28 -13.37 -18.91
C SER A 41 22.80 -13.64 -20.32
N ASN A 42 24.06 -13.34 -20.56
CA ASN A 42 24.76 -13.58 -21.84
C ASN A 42 24.00 -13.05 -23.08
N GLY A 43 23.31 -11.91 -22.95
CA GLY A 43 22.58 -11.29 -24.04
C GLY A 43 21.18 -11.86 -24.32
N HIS A 44 20.71 -12.81 -23.52
CA HIS A 44 19.43 -13.50 -23.72
C HIS A 44 18.59 -13.56 -22.45
N TYR A 45 17.28 -13.68 -22.64
CA TYR A 45 16.33 -13.96 -21.56
C TYR A 45 16.14 -15.46 -21.36
N HIS A 46 16.02 -15.87 -20.11
CA HIS A 46 15.85 -17.25 -19.69
C HIS A 46 14.65 -17.37 -18.76
N ILE A 47 13.82 -18.37 -18.99
CA ILE A 47 12.72 -18.72 -18.08
C ILE A 47 13.24 -19.83 -17.17
N PRO A 48 13.14 -19.69 -15.83
CA PRO A 48 13.59 -20.73 -14.90
C PRO A 48 13.03 -22.12 -15.23
N GLY A 49 13.90 -23.12 -15.28
CA GLY A 49 13.51 -24.49 -15.63
C GLY A 49 13.41 -24.79 -17.12
N GLN A 50 13.65 -23.81 -18.00
CA GLN A 50 13.70 -24.01 -19.47
C GLN A 50 15.13 -23.86 -19.99
N THR A 51 15.44 -24.57 -21.06
CA THR A 51 16.76 -24.50 -21.74
C THR A 51 16.76 -23.53 -22.92
N GLN A 52 15.59 -23.08 -23.35
CA GLN A 52 15.43 -22.17 -24.47
C GLN A 52 15.84 -20.74 -24.10
N HIS A 53 16.44 -20.03 -25.06
CA HIS A 53 16.73 -18.61 -24.98
C HIS A 53 15.64 -17.81 -25.70
N TYR A 54 15.30 -16.65 -25.15
CA TYR A 54 14.24 -15.81 -25.68
C TYR A 54 14.76 -14.41 -26.05
N SER A 55 14.32 -13.92 -27.21
CA SER A 55 14.38 -12.47 -27.50
C SER A 55 13.31 -11.73 -26.69
N PRO A 56 13.39 -10.39 -26.54
CA PRO A 56 12.34 -9.61 -25.87
C PRO A 56 10.93 -9.88 -26.42
N THR A 57 10.79 -9.92 -27.74
CA THR A 57 9.51 -10.18 -28.42
C THR A 57 8.96 -11.58 -28.09
N GLN A 58 9.80 -12.61 -28.24
CA GLN A 58 9.41 -13.98 -27.94
C GLN A 58 9.04 -14.16 -26.45
N LEU A 59 9.80 -13.55 -25.54
CA LEU A 59 9.51 -13.58 -24.10
C LEU A 59 8.16 -12.91 -23.79
N ALA A 60 7.94 -11.72 -24.37
CA ALA A 60 6.71 -10.97 -24.17
C ALA A 60 5.49 -11.73 -24.69
N GLU A 61 5.58 -12.33 -25.87
CA GLU A 61 4.50 -13.17 -26.44
C GLU A 61 4.23 -14.39 -25.56
N TYR A 62 5.28 -15.11 -25.15
CA TYR A 62 5.14 -16.33 -24.35
C TYR A 62 4.53 -16.08 -22.98
N LEU A 63 4.94 -15.00 -22.28
CA LEU A 63 4.50 -14.68 -20.92
C LEU A 63 3.33 -13.70 -20.86
N SER A 64 2.84 -13.18 -21.99
CA SER A 64 1.86 -12.10 -22.06
C SER A 64 0.64 -12.35 -21.17
N THR A 65 -0.03 -13.47 -21.33
CA THR A 65 -1.25 -13.80 -20.56
C THR A 65 -0.94 -13.94 -19.07
N GLN A 66 0.09 -14.71 -18.73
CA GLN A 66 0.49 -14.92 -17.33
C GLN A 66 0.83 -13.60 -16.63
N LEU A 67 1.61 -12.72 -17.24
CA LEU A 67 2.01 -11.44 -16.67
C LEU A 67 0.84 -10.46 -16.57
N GLN A 68 -0.07 -10.47 -17.56
CA GLN A 68 -1.28 -9.65 -17.51
C GLN A 68 -2.21 -10.08 -16.38
N ASP A 69 -2.40 -11.38 -16.19
CA ASP A 69 -3.24 -11.92 -15.13
C ASP A 69 -2.65 -11.68 -13.74
N ALA A 70 -1.33 -11.65 -13.65
CA ALA A 70 -0.57 -11.47 -12.42
C ALA A 70 -0.33 -9.98 -12.04
N THR A 71 -0.90 -9.00 -12.76
CA THR A 71 -0.60 -7.57 -12.54
C THR A 71 -1.85 -6.69 -12.52
N LEU A 72 -1.69 -5.44 -12.10
CA LEU A 72 -2.72 -4.41 -12.06
C LEU A 72 -3.91 -4.74 -11.14
N ILE A 73 -5.11 -4.23 -11.51
CA ILE A 73 -6.36 -4.52 -10.81
C ILE A 73 -6.80 -5.93 -11.16
N ARG A 74 -7.02 -6.74 -10.14
CA ARG A 74 -7.42 -8.14 -10.27
C ARG A 74 -8.03 -8.64 -8.96
N PRO A 75 -8.52 -9.88 -8.89
CA PRO A 75 -8.96 -10.48 -7.64
C PRO A 75 -7.91 -10.33 -6.54
N ILE A 76 -8.36 -10.03 -5.33
CA ILE A 76 -7.47 -9.93 -4.17
C ILE A 76 -6.83 -11.29 -3.95
N ARG A 77 -5.49 -11.31 -3.90
CA ARG A 77 -4.72 -12.55 -3.74
C ARG A 77 -4.96 -13.20 -2.38
N PRO A 78 -5.04 -14.51 -2.28
CA PRO A 78 -5.21 -15.23 -1.02
C PRO A 78 -4.11 -14.95 0.01
N ALA A 79 -2.90 -14.58 -0.45
CA ALA A 79 -1.80 -14.19 0.41
C ALA A 79 -2.05 -12.87 1.17
N ALA A 80 -2.96 -12.00 0.70
CA ALA A 80 -3.39 -10.82 1.42
C ALA A 80 -4.46 -11.19 2.46
N TYR A 81 -5.55 -11.80 2.02
CA TYR A 81 -6.59 -12.42 2.85
C TYR A 81 -7.58 -13.23 2.00
N ASP A 82 -8.33 -14.13 2.63
CA ASP A 82 -9.36 -14.91 1.95
C ASP A 82 -10.66 -14.08 1.81
N ILE A 83 -10.99 -13.69 0.59
CA ILE A 83 -12.20 -12.94 0.26
C ILE A 83 -13.50 -13.74 0.49
N HIS A 84 -13.42 -15.06 0.60
CA HIS A 84 -14.58 -15.90 0.86
C HIS A 84 -14.84 -16.12 2.35
N GLN A 85 -13.86 -15.80 3.20
CA GLN A 85 -13.90 -16.04 4.65
C GLN A 85 -13.37 -14.83 5.44
N LEU A 86 -14.00 -13.68 5.28
CA LEU A 86 -13.71 -12.55 6.17
C LEU A 86 -14.13 -12.89 7.59
N VAL A 87 -13.16 -12.95 8.49
CA VAL A 87 -13.42 -13.29 9.89
C VAL A 87 -14.29 -12.23 10.54
N LEU A 88 -15.37 -12.68 11.14
CA LEU A 88 -16.25 -11.91 12.00
C LEU A 88 -16.33 -12.60 13.36
N ASN A 89 -16.50 -11.81 14.40
CA ASN A 89 -16.77 -12.33 15.71
C ASN A 89 -18.17 -11.86 16.12
N LYS A 90 -18.99 -12.79 16.64
CA LYS A 90 -20.32 -12.50 17.15
C LYS A 90 -20.34 -12.70 18.64
N ALA A 91 -20.81 -11.69 19.37
CA ALA A 91 -21.08 -11.81 20.81
C ALA A 91 -22.32 -12.68 21.02
N ALA A 92 -22.23 -13.62 21.95
CA ALA A 92 -23.34 -14.49 22.34
C ALA A 92 -23.33 -14.69 23.85
N GLU A 93 -24.50 -14.81 24.45
CA GLU A 93 -24.65 -15.31 25.80
C GLU A 93 -24.90 -16.83 25.74
N ILE A 94 -24.01 -17.59 26.32
CA ILE A 94 -24.14 -19.05 26.43
C ILE A 94 -24.90 -19.38 27.71
N ARG A 95 -25.99 -20.13 27.58
CA ARG A 95 -26.78 -20.64 28.72
C ARG A 95 -26.75 -22.15 28.70
N PRO A 96 -26.61 -22.79 29.86
CA PRO A 96 -26.72 -24.28 29.92
C PRO A 96 -28.08 -24.75 29.37
N ALA A 97 -28.05 -25.74 28.51
CA ALA A 97 -29.29 -26.31 27.94
C ALA A 97 -30.03 -27.21 28.94
N SER A 98 -29.29 -27.87 29.84
CA SER A 98 -29.83 -28.67 30.94
C SER A 98 -28.85 -28.63 32.10
N GLY A 99 -29.36 -28.38 33.30
CA GLY A 99 -28.52 -28.20 34.49
C GLY A 99 -28.00 -26.75 34.65
N ASP A 100 -27.22 -26.51 35.70
CA ASP A 100 -26.76 -25.14 36.04
C ASP A 100 -25.37 -24.81 35.55
N SER A 101 -24.73 -25.64 34.73
CA SER A 101 -23.36 -25.45 34.34
C SER A 101 -23.04 -25.94 32.90
N THR A 102 -22.03 -25.32 32.31
CA THR A 102 -21.45 -25.65 30.99
C THR A 102 -19.98 -26.04 31.16
N GLY A 103 -19.54 -27.14 30.56
CA GLY A 103 -18.14 -27.55 30.53
C GLY A 103 -17.40 -27.01 29.30
N ILE A 104 -16.23 -26.45 29.52
CA ILE A 104 -15.34 -25.95 28.46
C ILE A 104 -13.95 -26.56 28.66
N ARG A 105 -13.40 -27.19 27.61
CA ARG A 105 -12.03 -27.72 27.63
C ARG A 105 -11.07 -26.70 27.02
N MET A 106 -9.96 -26.39 27.73
CA MET A 106 -8.95 -25.48 27.25
C MET A 106 -7.55 -25.83 27.77
N ARG A 107 -6.52 -25.27 27.16
CA ARG A 107 -5.15 -25.40 27.68
C ARG A 107 -4.97 -24.54 28.94
N LYS A 108 -4.19 -25.00 29.91
CA LYS A 108 -3.85 -24.28 31.15
C LYS A 108 -3.36 -22.85 30.89
N ARG A 109 -2.51 -22.67 29.86
CA ARG A 109 -1.95 -21.35 29.49
C ARG A 109 -3.00 -20.36 28.94
N HIS A 110 -4.19 -20.85 28.58
CA HIS A 110 -5.29 -20.02 28.07
C HIS A 110 -6.29 -19.66 29.16
N LEU A 111 -6.11 -20.17 30.39
CA LEU A 111 -6.93 -19.76 31.51
C LEU A 111 -6.74 -18.26 31.79
N PRO A 112 -7.82 -17.50 31.96
CA PRO A 112 -7.73 -16.11 32.41
C PRO A 112 -7.02 -16.02 33.76
N THR A 113 -6.21 -14.96 33.93
CA THR A 113 -5.50 -14.70 35.19
C THR A 113 -6.51 -14.41 36.31
N GLN A 114 -7.56 -13.63 36.00
CA GLN A 114 -8.69 -13.39 36.91
C GLN A 114 -9.86 -14.27 36.44
N ARG A 115 -10.32 -15.12 37.30
CA ARG A 115 -11.42 -16.06 37.04
C ARG A 115 -12.62 -15.70 37.89
N PRO A 116 -13.83 -15.69 37.34
CA PRO A 116 -15.06 -15.57 38.11
C PRO A 116 -15.19 -16.73 39.08
N ASP A 117 -15.81 -16.48 40.27
CA ASP A 117 -16.05 -17.51 41.27
C ASP A 117 -16.97 -18.65 40.78
N THR A 118 -17.71 -18.39 39.69
CA THR A 118 -18.56 -19.35 39.00
C THR A 118 -17.79 -20.39 38.19
N TRP A 119 -16.44 -20.26 38.10
CA TRP A 119 -15.59 -21.15 37.31
C TRP A 119 -14.89 -22.19 38.20
N LYS A 120 -15.21 -23.45 38.02
CA LYS A 120 -14.49 -24.59 38.63
C LYS A 120 -13.52 -25.19 37.62
N VAL A 121 -12.24 -25.15 37.91
CA VAL A 121 -11.17 -25.66 37.03
C VAL A 121 -10.74 -27.05 37.54
N THR A 122 -10.82 -28.03 36.66
CA THR A 122 -10.39 -29.44 36.94
C THR A 122 -9.30 -29.83 35.94
N PRO A 123 -8.09 -30.20 36.38
CA PRO A 123 -7.05 -30.70 35.48
C PRO A 123 -7.48 -31.99 34.78
N ILE A 124 -7.23 -32.09 33.48
CA ILE A 124 -7.39 -33.33 32.69
C ILE A 124 -6.02 -34.00 32.51
N ASP A 125 -5.03 -33.21 32.13
CA ASP A 125 -3.64 -33.61 31.95
C ASP A 125 -2.67 -32.45 32.27
N ASP A 126 -1.39 -32.60 31.96
CA ASP A 126 -0.37 -31.57 32.26
C ASP A 126 -0.61 -30.22 31.58
N ASP A 127 -1.20 -30.18 30.39
CA ASP A 127 -1.41 -28.98 29.56
C ASP A 127 -2.90 -28.59 29.41
N THR A 128 -3.84 -29.48 29.77
CA THR A 128 -5.27 -29.33 29.50
C THR A 128 -6.09 -29.29 30.79
N VAL A 129 -7.10 -28.46 30.80
CA VAL A 129 -8.07 -28.35 31.91
C VAL A 129 -9.50 -28.38 31.36
N GLU A 130 -10.42 -28.87 32.19
CA GLU A 130 -11.83 -28.64 32.04
C GLU A 130 -12.30 -27.56 32.99
N VAL A 131 -13.01 -26.56 32.44
CA VAL A 131 -13.60 -25.48 33.21
C VAL A 131 -15.10 -25.64 33.21
N THR A 132 -15.68 -25.95 34.37
CA THR A 132 -17.13 -25.96 34.58
C THR A 132 -17.58 -24.59 34.97
N ILE A 133 -18.45 -23.96 34.18
CA ILE A 133 -18.99 -22.61 34.41
C ILE A 133 -20.44 -22.72 34.86
N SER A 134 -20.75 -22.21 36.04
CA SER A 134 -22.11 -22.15 36.57
C SER A 134 -22.83 -20.91 36.07
N GLY A 135 -24.09 -21.08 35.62
CA GLY A 135 -24.90 -19.99 35.05
C GLY A 135 -24.53 -19.62 33.61
N SER A 136 -25.03 -18.49 33.16
CA SER A 136 -24.74 -17.96 31.82
C SER A 136 -23.41 -17.21 31.78
N PHE A 137 -22.76 -17.17 30.63
CA PHE A 137 -21.57 -16.39 30.38
C PHE A 137 -21.53 -15.83 28.97
N ASN A 138 -20.84 -14.69 28.77
CA ASN A 138 -20.62 -14.11 27.46
C ASN A 138 -19.48 -14.81 26.75
N ALA A 139 -19.71 -15.17 25.48
CA ALA A 139 -18.71 -15.75 24.59
C ALA A 139 -18.61 -14.96 23.29
N ILE A 140 -17.47 -15.05 22.64
CA ILE A 140 -17.27 -14.57 21.29
C ILE A 140 -17.20 -15.78 20.36
N LEU A 141 -18.15 -15.88 19.45
CA LEU A 141 -18.22 -16.96 18.47
C LEU A 141 -17.58 -16.51 17.17
N PRO A 142 -16.64 -17.29 16.61
CA PRO A 142 -16.11 -17.04 15.28
C PRO A 142 -17.20 -17.21 14.23
N ASP A 143 -17.23 -16.30 13.28
CA ASP A 143 -18.10 -16.36 12.10
C ASP A 143 -17.30 -15.83 10.90
N SER A 144 -17.79 -16.04 9.70
CA SER A 144 -17.19 -15.52 8.48
C SER A 144 -18.25 -15.07 7.49
N LYS A 145 -17.91 -14.10 6.66
CA LYS A 145 -18.72 -13.66 5.52
C LYS A 145 -17.86 -13.53 4.28
N ARG A 146 -18.49 -13.60 3.10
CA ARG A 146 -17.83 -13.24 1.85
C ARG A 146 -17.63 -11.73 1.76
N ALA A 147 -16.47 -11.30 1.24
CA ALA A 147 -16.24 -9.91 0.87
C ALA A 147 -17.20 -9.49 -0.25
N ARG A 148 -17.68 -8.25 -0.18
CA ARG A 148 -18.46 -7.65 -1.27
C ARG A 148 -17.61 -6.94 -2.30
N VAL A 149 -16.37 -6.65 -1.95
CA VAL A 149 -15.33 -6.09 -2.81
C VAL A 149 -14.23 -7.11 -2.93
N SER A 150 -14.08 -7.71 -4.09
CA SER A 150 -13.10 -8.78 -4.33
C SER A 150 -11.92 -8.34 -5.19
N ALA A 151 -11.93 -7.09 -5.70
CA ALA A 151 -10.89 -6.55 -6.54
C ALA A 151 -10.05 -5.49 -5.83
N ALA A 152 -8.76 -5.45 -6.16
CA ALA A 152 -7.84 -4.39 -5.75
C ALA A 152 -6.71 -4.21 -6.77
N GLY A 153 -6.13 -3.00 -6.81
CA GLY A 153 -4.86 -2.75 -7.46
C GLY A 153 -3.73 -3.33 -6.60
N GLN A 154 -2.95 -4.24 -7.14
CA GLN A 154 -1.92 -4.96 -6.38
C GLN A 154 -0.60 -4.93 -7.14
N LEU A 155 0.52 -4.92 -6.42
CA LEU A 155 1.83 -5.15 -7.01
C LEU A 155 1.84 -6.49 -7.76
N PRO A 156 2.63 -6.62 -8.83
CA PRO A 156 2.67 -7.85 -9.63
C PRO A 156 2.93 -9.08 -8.76
N ASP A 157 2.25 -10.19 -9.05
CA ASP A 157 2.51 -11.45 -8.36
C ASP A 157 3.92 -11.93 -8.66
N GLY A 158 4.60 -12.49 -7.65
CA GLY A 158 6.01 -12.84 -7.73
C GLY A 158 6.97 -11.68 -7.39
N PHE A 159 6.52 -10.45 -7.37
CA PHE A 159 7.32 -9.32 -6.90
C PHE A 159 7.21 -9.16 -5.37
N ALA A 160 8.33 -9.35 -4.68
CA ALA A 160 8.43 -9.24 -3.23
C ALA A 160 9.47 -8.16 -2.87
N PRO A 161 9.07 -6.90 -2.64
CA PRO A 161 10.01 -5.81 -2.33
C PRO A 161 10.84 -6.10 -1.07
N GLY A 162 10.28 -6.84 -0.11
CA GLY A 162 10.97 -7.23 1.10
C GLY A 162 12.11 -8.24 0.92
N SER A 163 12.21 -8.92 -0.21
CA SER A 163 13.32 -9.84 -0.50
C SER A 163 14.60 -9.15 -0.96
N LEU A 164 14.51 -7.86 -1.30
CA LEU A 164 15.62 -7.09 -1.88
C LEU A 164 16.54 -6.47 -0.82
N TYR A 165 16.18 -6.53 0.45
CA TYR A 165 16.98 -6.03 1.56
C TYR A 165 16.61 -6.78 2.86
N GLN A 166 17.30 -6.50 3.97
CA GLN A 166 16.99 -7.13 5.26
C GLN A 166 15.70 -6.56 5.88
N SER A 167 14.57 -7.06 5.45
CA SER A 167 13.23 -6.55 5.77
C SER A 167 12.47 -7.35 6.84
N ARG A 168 13.15 -8.22 7.58
CA ARG A 168 12.48 -9.10 8.56
C ARG A 168 11.60 -8.31 9.53
N ASN A 169 10.32 -8.65 9.58
CA ASN A 169 9.28 -8.01 10.39
C ASN A 169 8.94 -6.56 9.99
N HIS A 170 9.34 -6.10 8.82
CA HIS A 170 8.89 -4.81 8.31
C HIS A 170 7.49 -4.95 7.70
N PRO A 171 6.58 -4.02 8.02
CA PRO A 171 5.30 -3.90 7.34
C PRO A 171 5.48 -3.80 5.82
N ARG A 172 4.51 -4.33 5.06
CA ARG A 172 4.55 -4.34 3.60
C ARG A 172 4.74 -2.94 3.01
N ASN A 173 4.07 -1.95 3.56
CA ASN A 173 4.22 -0.55 3.17
C ASN A 173 5.68 -0.09 3.24
N LEU A 174 6.39 -0.39 4.33
CA LEU A 174 7.78 0.02 4.50
C LEU A 174 8.73 -0.74 3.57
N GLN A 175 8.42 -2.00 3.25
CA GLN A 175 9.15 -2.73 2.21
C GLN A 175 8.99 -2.06 0.84
N MET A 176 7.78 -1.63 0.49
CA MET A 176 7.50 -0.89 -0.74
C MET A 176 8.18 0.49 -0.74
N THR A 177 8.24 1.14 0.41
CA THR A 177 8.92 2.43 0.61
C THR A 177 10.39 2.35 0.22
N VAL A 178 11.13 1.39 0.76
CA VAL A 178 12.57 1.23 0.47
C VAL A 178 12.79 0.95 -1.00
N PHE A 179 11.96 0.08 -1.61
CA PHE A 179 12.07 -0.20 -3.04
C PHE A 179 11.76 1.03 -3.89
N GLY A 180 10.61 1.68 -3.68
CA GLY A 180 10.17 2.80 -4.51
C GLY A 180 11.10 4.02 -4.42
N ALA A 181 11.58 4.35 -3.22
CA ALA A 181 12.54 5.44 -3.05
C ALA A 181 13.92 5.11 -3.66
N SER A 182 14.37 3.86 -3.55
CA SER A 182 15.59 3.39 -4.23
C SER A 182 15.47 3.49 -5.75
N ASP A 183 14.32 3.12 -6.31
CA ASP A 183 14.05 3.24 -7.74
C ASP A 183 14.05 4.70 -8.22
N ALA A 184 13.44 5.60 -7.43
CA ALA A 184 13.46 7.04 -7.73
C ALA A 184 14.87 7.63 -7.69
N LEU A 185 15.68 7.29 -6.70
CA LEU A 185 17.07 7.74 -6.62
C LEU A 185 17.88 7.23 -7.84
N LYS A 186 17.77 5.97 -8.18
CA LYS A 186 18.45 5.40 -9.35
C LYS A 186 18.00 6.04 -10.67
N SER A 187 16.76 6.47 -10.75
CA SER A 187 16.21 7.12 -11.96
C SER A 187 16.84 8.49 -12.25
N THR A 188 17.51 9.11 -11.28
CA THR A 188 18.26 10.37 -11.50
C THR A 188 19.49 10.16 -12.38
N GLY A 189 19.98 8.94 -12.49
CA GLY A 189 21.24 8.64 -13.19
C GLY A 189 22.50 9.08 -12.46
N ILE A 190 22.39 9.50 -11.18
CA ILE A 190 23.49 10.02 -10.36
C ILE A 190 23.65 9.13 -9.14
N GLU A 191 24.88 8.73 -8.84
CA GLU A 191 25.17 7.99 -7.63
C GLU A 191 24.92 8.86 -6.39
N TRP A 192 24.35 8.26 -5.35
CA TRP A 192 24.01 9.00 -4.12
C TRP A 192 25.23 9.66 -3.47
N GLN A 193 26.41 9.03 -3.52
CA GLN A 193 27.65 9.58 -3.01
C GLN A 193 28.05 10.88 -3.72
N ASP A 194 27.89 10.93 -5.04
CA ASP A 194 28.20 12.14 -5.82
C ASP A 194 27.32 13.32 -5.41
N ILE A 195 26.06 13.05 -5.05
CA ILE A 195 25.15 14.06 -4.53
C ILE A 195 25.61 14.53 -3.14
N GLN A 196 25.94 13.60 -2.25
CA GLN A 196 26.39 13.93 -0.90
C GLN A 196 27.66 14.78 -0.88
N ASP A 197 28.58 14.55 -1.81
CA ASP A 197 29.84 15.29 -1.91
C ASP A 197 29.63 16.74 -2.36
N GLN A 198 28.48 17.07 -2.93
CA GLN A 198 28.17 18.40 -3.47
C GLN A 198 27.37 19.29 -2.54
N ILE A 199 26.67 18.72 -1.55
CA ILE A 199 25.77 19.45 -0.65
C ILE A 199 25.94 19.02 0.81
N ARG A 200 25.75 19.97 1.71
CA ARG A 200 25.80 19.67 3.15
C ARG A 200 24.56 18.88 3.58
N PRO A 201 24.67 17.99 4.58
CA PRO A 201 23.54 17.19 5.05
C PRO A 201 22.32 18.02 5.49
N ASP A 202 22.53 19.20 6.08
CA ASP A 202 21.45 20.10 6.50
C ASP A 202 20.68 20.72 5.32
N ARG A 203 21.18 20.55 4.09
CA ARG A 203 20.51 20.96 2.85
C ARG A 203 19.69 19.86 2.20
N ILE A 204 19.71 18.64 2.80
CA ILE A 204 18.95 17.48 2.34
C ILE A 204 17.75 17.27 3.25
N ALA A 205 16.62 16.86 2.70
CA ALA A 205 15.47 16.43 3.47
C ALA A 205 14.74 15.23 2.82
N VAL A 206 14.01 14.48 3.64
CA VAL A 206 13.03 13.47 3.20
C VAL A 206 11.67 13.83 3.79
N TYR A 207 10.68 14.08 2.93
CA TYR A 207 9.31 14.37 3.33
C TYR A 207 8.38 13.29 2.80
N ALA A 208 7.96 12.38 3.67
CA ALA A 208 7.15 11.25 3.27
C ALA A 208 6.30 10.72 4.43
N SER A 209 5.17 10.17 4.07
CA SER A 209 4.27 9.46 4.98
C SER A 209 3.28 8.61 4.17
N ASN A 210 2.48 7.83 4.86
CA ASN A 210 1.34 7.18 4.26
C ASN A 210 0.02 7.69 4.88
N SER A 211 -1.09 7.41 4.21
CA SER A 211 -2.37 7.97 4.57
C SER A 211 -3.02 7.32 5.79
N ILE A 212 -2.74 6.06 6.09
CA ILE A 212 -3.46 5.24 7.08
C ILE A 212 -2.58 4.55 8.12
N GLY A 213 -1.26 4.70 8.08
CA GLY A 213 -0.34 3.92 8.89
C GLY A 213 -0.16 2.49 8.37
N GLN A 214 0.64 1.68 9.04
CA GLN A 214 0.90 0.29 8.69
C GLN A 214 -0.12 -0.60 9.42
N LEU A 215 -1.22 -0.97 8.74
CA LEU A 215 -2.33 -1.73 9.31
C LEU A 215 -2.23 -3.26 9.06
N ASP A 216 -1.12 -3.74 8.56
CA ASP A 216 -0.83 -5.17 8.46
C ASP A 216 -0.37 -5.78 9.81
N GLU A 217 -0.14 -7.10 9.84
CA GLU A 217 0.21 -7.81 11.07
C GLU A 217 1.56 -7.37 11.66
N ALA A 218 2.48 -6.87 10.85
CA ALA A 218 3.79 -6.38 11.30
C ALA A 218 3.75 -4.96 11.89
N GLY A 219 2.64 -4.25 11.71
CA GLY A 219 2.38 -2.90 12.22
C GLY A 219 1.23 -2.85 13.23
N PHE A 220 0.44 -1.80 13.17
CA PHE A 220 -0.71 -1.58 14.07
C PHE A 220 -1.78 -2.66 13.96
N GLY A 221 -1.94 -3.30 12.79
CA GLY A 221 -2.89 -4.40 12.65
C GLY A 221 -2.59 -5.53 13.63
N GLY A 222 -1.33 -5.98 13.71
CA GLY A 222 -0.92 -6.99 14.69
C GLY A 222 -0.97 -6.48 16.13
N LEU A 223 -0.57 -5.22 16.38
CA LEU A 223 -0.64 -4.63 17.71
C LEU A 223 -2.06 -4.69 18.29
N LEU A 224 -3.07 -4.40 17.48
CA LEU A 224 -4.47 -4.34 17.91
C LEU A 224 -5.17 -5.70 17.96
N LYS A 225 -4.84 -6.61 17.01
CA LYS A 225 -5.54 -7.91 16.86
C LYS A 225 -4.91 -9.05 17.66
N ASN A 226 -3.59 -9.05 17.83
CA ASN A 226 -2.88 -10.16 18.44
C ASN A 226 -3.39 -10.50 19.85
N PRO A 227 -3.64 -9.52 20.76
CA PRO A 227 -4.17 -9.83 22.09
C PRO A 227 -5.51 -10.57 22.04
N SER A 228 -6.44 -10.11 21.19
CA SER A 228 -7.78 -10.72 21.07
C SER A 228 -7.74 -12.10 20.39
N SER A 229 -6.66 -12.40 19.67
CA SER A 229 -6.44 -13.70 19.00
C SER A 229 -5.53 -14.64 19.80
N GLY A 230 -5.19 -14.30 21.07
CA GLY A 230 -4.27 -15.07 21.90
C GLY A 230 -2.81 -15.09 21.41
N LYS A 231 -2.44 -14.18 20.51
CA LYS A 231 -1.07 -13.98 20.02
C LYS A 231 -0.33 -12.92 20.84
N ARG A 232 0.99 -12.98 20.85
CA ARG A 232 1.82 -11.97 21.51
C ARG A 232 1.99 -10.72 20.65
N ILE A 233 1.99 -9.57 21.31
CA ILE A 233 2.48 -8.30 20.73
C ILE A 233 4.01 -8.33 20.68
N THR A 234 4.59 -7.77 19.65
CA THR A 234 6.04 -7.61 19.50
C THR A 234 6.45 -6.15 19.72
N SER A 235 7.68 -5.92 20.18
CA SER A 235 8.23 -4.57 20.40
C SER A 235 8.33 -3.73 19.11
N LYS A 236 8.20 -4.35 17.94
CA LYS A 236 8.32 -3.67 16.63
C LYS A 236 7.00 -3.14 16.10
N GLN A 237 5.87 -3.76 16.46
CA GLN A 237 4.56 -3.42 15.90
C GLN A 237 4.13 -1.98 16.18
N MET A 238 4.41 -1.47 17.38
CA MET A 238 4.10 -0.08 17.73
C MET A 238 4.94 0.93 16.93
N PRO A 239 6.28 0.94 17.00
CA PRO A 239 7.09 1.93 16.28
C PRO A 239 6.95 1.82 14.75
N LEU A 240 6.83 0.63 14.19
CA LEU A 240 6.69 0.43 12.75
C LEU A 240 5.28 0.70 12.23
N GLY A 241 4.29 0.91 13.10
CA GLY A 241 2.90 1.19 12.73
C GLY A 241 2.64 2.62 12.30
N TYR A 242 3.50 3.58 12.66
CA TYR A 242 3.24 5.01 12.46
C TYR A 242 3.32 5.44 10.99
N GLY A 243 2.40 6.32 10.59
CA GLY A 243 2.30 6.85 9.22
C GLY A 243 3.51 7.65 8.73
N GLN A 244 4.33 8.21 9.61
CA GLN A 244 5.55 8.94 9.26
C GLN A 244 6.76 8.05 8.98
N MET A 245 6.73 6.78 9.32
CA MET A 245 7.87 5.87 9.17
C MET A 245 8.47 5.79 7.77
N PRO A 246 7.73 6.01 6.66
CA PRO A 246 8.33 6.05 5.33
C PRO A 246 9.52 7.01 5.20
N ALA A 247 9.44 8.21 5.77
CA ALA A 247 10.54 9.18 5.70
C ALA A 247 11.80 8.69 6.45
N ASP A 248 11.60 8.17 7.66
CA ASP A 248 12.70 7.60 8.46
C ASP A 248 13.35 6.40 7.76
N PHE A 249 12.55 5.55 7.11
CA PHE A 249 13.05 4.37 6.40
C PHE A 249 13.90 4.73 5.18
N VAL A 250 13.47 5.73 4.39
CA VAL A 250 14.28 6.21 3.27
C VAL A 250 15.61 6.74 3.78
N ASN A 251 15.59 7.55 4.84
CA ASN A 251 16.82 8.08 5.40
C ASN A 251 17.75 6.98 5.93
N ALA A 252 17.20 6.05 6.72
CA ALA A 252 17.98 5.01 7.38
C ALA A 252 18.52 3.94 6.43
N TYR A 253 17.76 3.53 5.42
CA TYR A 253 18.09 2.41 4.54
C TYR A 253 18.76 2.80 3.23
N LEU A 254 18.58 4.04 2.78
CA LEU A 254 19.07 4.49 1.48
C LEU A 254 20.06 5.63 1.58
N LEU A 255 19.84 6.61 2.44
CA LEU A 255 20.63 7.84 2.43
C LEU A 255 21.76 7.85 3.45
N GLY A 256 21.52 7.34 4.67
CA GLY A 256 22.46 7.46 5.79
C GLY A 256 22.77 8.93 6.12
N SER A 257 21.84 9.85 5.83
CA SER A 257 22.06 11.30 6.00
C SER A 257 21.64 11.75 7.39
N VAL A 258 22.30 12.77 7.92
CA VAL A 258 21.89 13.51 9.12
C VAL A 258 21.06 14.76 8.78
N GLY A 259 20.50 14.81 7.57
CA GLY A 259 19.59 15.84 7.11
C GLY A 259 18.21 15.76 7.79
N ALA A 260 17.27 16.59 7.33
CA ALA A 260 15.94 16.63 7.92
C ALA A 260 15.06 15.47 7.45
N VAL A 261 14.26 14.95 8.39
CA VAL A 261 13.19 13.98 8.12
C VAL A 261 11.89 14.60 8.60
N GLY A 262 10.84 14.51 7.79
CA GLY A 262 9.54 15.08 8.14
C GLY A 262 8.38 14.41 7.44
N SER A 263 7.18 14.65 7.96
CA SER A 263 5.96 14.12 7.39
C SER A 263 4.79 15.05 7.63
N ALA A 264 3.90 15.13 6.64
CA ALA A 264 2.59 15.73 6.78
C ALA A 264 1.54 14.68 6.42
N LEU A 265 0.45 14.63 7.18
CA LEU A 265 -0.66 13.72 6.93
C LEU A 265 -1.87 14.53 6.45
N GLY A 266 -2.52 14.07 5.42
CA GLY A 266 -3.69 14.69 4.82
C GLY A 266 -4.59 13.66 4.12
N ALA A 267 -4.73 12.47 4.73
CA ALA A 267 -5.46 11.35 4.13
C ALA A 267 -4.99 11.13 2.67
N CYS A 268 -5.90 11.07 1.71
CA CYS A 268 -5.57 10.86 0.29
C CYS A 268 -4.68 11.97 -0.31
N ALA A 269 -4.64 13.16 0.29
CA ALA A 269 -3.79 14.28 -0.14
C ALA A 269 -2.39 14.31 0.52
N THR A 270 -2.05 13.30 1.31
CA THR A 270 -0.79 13.19 2.05
C THR A 270 0.44 13.52 1.19
N PHE A 271 0.52 12.96 -0.02
CA PHE A 271 1.63 13.22 -0.94
C PHE A 271 1.75 14.72 -1.29
N LEU A 272 0.63 15.38 -1.59
CA LEU A 272 0.64 16.80 -1.97
C LEU A 272 1.05 17.73 -0.83
N TYR A 273 0.71 17.40 0.42
CA TYR A 273 1.19 18.16 1.58
C TYR A 273 2.71 18.06 1.75
N ASN A 274 3.27 16.86 1.60
CA ASN A 274 4.71 16.65 1.66
C ASN A 274 5.42 17.32 0.48
N LEU A 275 4.84 17.24 -0.72
CA LEU A 275 5.36 17.92 -1.91
C LEU A 275 5.38 19.45 -1.75
N ARG A 276 4.31 20.03 -1.19
CA ARG A 276 4.26 21.47 -0.91
C ARG A 276 5.38 21.87 0.04
N ASN A 277 5.57 21.15 1.15
CA ASN A 277 6.63 21.45 2.11
C ASN A 277 8.02 21.41 1.44
N ALA A 278 8.25 20.43 0.57
CA ALA A 278 9.51 20.31 -0.17
C ALA A 278 9.74 21.46 -1.13
N VAL A 279 8.73 21.86 -1.90
CA VAL A 279 8.82 22.99 -2.84
C VAL A 279 9.03 24.29 -2.09
N ASP A 280 8.34 24.52 -0.98
CA ASP A 280 8.49 25.71 -0.13
C ASP A 280 9.91 25.79 0.46
N ASP A 281 10.48 24.65 0.88
CA ASP A 281 11.84 24.59 1.43
C ASP A 281 12.92 24.86 0.36
N ILE A 282 12.77 24.32 -0.84
CA ILE A 282 13.69 24.59 -1.95
C ILE A 282 13.58 26.05 -2.37
N LYS A 283 12.37 26.58 -2.60
CA LYS A 283 12.16 27.97 -3.01
C LYS A 283 12.65 28.97 -1.98
N SER A 284 12.55 28.66 -0.71
CA SER A 284 13.07 29.53 0.36
C SER A 284 14.57 29.39 0.60
N GLY A 285 15.25 28.55 -0.16
CA GLY A 285 16.66 28.26 0.01
C GLY A 285 17.02 27.51 1.30
N ARG A 286 16.08 26.86 1.97
CA ARG A 286 16.37 26.03 3.14
C ARG A 286 16.97 24.69 2.77
N ARG A 287 16.55 24.12 1.65
CA ARG A 287 17.04 22.84 1.13
C ARG A 287 17.45 22.97 -0.32
N ASP A 288 18.41 22.16 -0.72
CA ASP A 288 18.81 22.04 -2.13
C ASP A 288 18.29 20.76 -2.75
N LEU A 289 18.05 19.72 -1.91
CA LEU A 289 17.53 18.43 -2.35
C LEU A 289 16.51 17.90 -1.36
N VAL A 290 15.34 17.48 -1.87
CA VAL A 290 14.29 16.87 -1.06
C VAL A 290 13.77 15.63 -1.76
N ILE A 291 13.76 14.49 -1.06
CA ILE A 291 13.12 13.27 -1.53
C ILE A 291 11.70 13.28 -0.97
N VAL A 292 10.73 13.19 -1.86
CA VAL A 292 9.29 13.24 -1.51
C VAL A 292 8.60 11.99 -2.00
N GLY A 293 7.77 11.41 -1.15
CA GLY A 293 7.02 10.25 -1.59
C GLY A 293 6.06 9.71 -0.54
N GLY A 294 5.57 8.54 -0.87
CA GLY A 294 4.71 7.78 0.01
C GLY A 294 4.46 6.40 -0.55
N SER A 295 4.09 5.51 0.34
CA SER A 295 3.69 4.17 0.00
C SER A 295 2.48 3.80 0.84
N ASP A 296 1.52 3.13 0.24
CA ASP A 296 0.35 2.59 0.93
C ASP A 296 0.17 1.11 0.55
N ALA A 297 -0.08 0.27 1.55
CA ALA A 297 -0.40 -1.14 1.39
C ALA A 297 -1.74 -1.46 2.09
N PRO A 298 -2.87 -0.93 1.56
CA PRO A 298 -4.15 -0.92 2.25
C PRO A 298 -4.96 -2.21 2.06
N ILE A 299 -4.42 -3.24 1.41
CA ILE A 299 -5.17 -4.45 1.08
C ILE A 299 -5.20 -5.40 2.30
N THR A 300 -5.95 -4.98 3.32
CA THR A 300 -6.26 -5.76 4.52
C THR A 300 -7.78 -5.81 4.72
N PRO A 301 -8.32 -6.85 5.37
CA PRO A 301 -9.77 -6.99 5.56
C PRO A 301 -10.40 -5.76 6.22
N GLU A 302 -9.73 -5.20 7.23
CA GLU A 302 -10.25 -4.09 8.03
C GLU A 302 -10.30 -2.79 7.23
N VAL A 303 -9.25 -2.51 6.45
CA VAL A 303 -9.22 -1.31 5.60
C VAL A 303 -10.27 -1.43 4.50
N MET A 304 -10.35 -2.58 3.83
CA MET A 304 -11.33 -2.82 2.77
C MET A 304 -12.77 -2.71 3.31
N GLU A 305 -13.08 -3.34 4.44
CA GLU A 305 -14.41 -3.23 5.05
C GLU A 305 -14.70 -1.82 5.58
N GLY A 306 -13.71 -1.13 6.12
CA GLY A 306 -13.85 0.25 6.57
C GLY A 306 -14.28 1.18 5.44
N PHE A 307 -13.58 1.17 4.32
CA PHE A 307 -13.91 1.98 3.14
C PHE A 307 -15.21 1.52 2.46
N ARG A 308 -15.49 0.22 2.44
CA ARG A 308 -16.77 -0.30 1.93
C ARG A 308 -17.94 0.23 2.76
N THR A 309 -17.84 0.20 4.09
CA THR A 309 -18.92 0.67 4.99
C THR A 309 -19.17 2.18 4.86
N MET A 310 -18.16 2.94 4.43
CA MET A 310 -18.33 4.35 4.07
C MET A 310 -19.08 4.55 2.73
N GLY A 311 -19.40 3.47 2.00
CA GLY A 311 -19.99 3.56 0.65
C GLY A 311 -19.00 4.08 -0.40
N ALA A 312 -17.70 3.93 -0.17
CA ALA A 312 -16.68 4.52 -1.02
C ALA A 312 -16.13 3.56 -2.10
N LEU A 313 -16.18 2.24 -1.85
CA LEU A 313 -15.63 1.25 -2.78
C LEU A 313 -16.68 0.79 -3.80
N ALA A 314 -16.20 0.49 -5.00
CA ALA A 314 -16.97 -0.20 -6.03
C ALA A 314 -17.21 -1.66 -5.59
N GLU A 315 -18.43 -1.98 -5.14
CA GLU A 315 -18.81 -3.35 -4.79
C GLU A 315 -19.01 -4.20 -6.06
N ASP A 316 -18.71 -5.49 -5.99
CA ASP A 316 -18.77 -6.38 -7.17
C ASP A 316 -20.15 -6.38 -7.84
N GLN A 317 -21.23 -6.36 -7.06
CA GLN A 317 -22.59 -6.32 -7.57
C GLN A 317 -22.91 -5.00 -8.29
N ASP A 318 -22.39 -3.87 -7.79
CA ASP A 318 -22.61 -2.57 -8.40
C ASP A 318 -21.85 -2.43 -9.72
N VAL A 319 -20.62 -2.99 -9.79
CA VAL A 319 -19.84 -3.07 -11.03
C VAL A 319 -20.55 -3.92 -12.08
N ALA A 320 -21.08 -5.08 -11.69
CA ALA A 320 -21.84 -5.96 -12.57
C ALA A 320 -23.10 -5.27 -13.09
N ALA A 321 -23.84 -4.60 -12.21
CA ALA A 321 -25.05 -3.84 -12.57
C ALA A 321 -24.74 -2.68 -13.51
N LEU A 322 -23.65 -1.94 -13.27
CA LEU A 322 -23.22 -0.83 -14.11
C LEU A 322 -22.84 -1.26 -15.54
N ASP A 323 -22.27 -2.45 -15.68
CA ASP A 323 -21.90 -3.03 -16.98
C ASP A 323 -23.03 -3.88 -17.61
N ALA A 324 -24.16 -4.05 -16.93
CA ALA A 324 -25.28 -4.92 -17.35
C ALA A 324 -24.85 -6.37 -17.64
N ILE A 325 -23.98 -6.94 -16.80
CA ILE A 325 -23.46 -8.30 -16.90
C ILE A 325 -23.72 -9.08 -15.59
N ALA A 326 -23.73 -10.41 -15.68
CA ALA A 326 -24.04 -11.27 -14.54
C ALA A 326 -22.93 -11.27 -13.47
N GLU A 327 -21.69 -11.18 -13.88
CA GLU A 327 -20.52 -11.17 -13.01
C GLU A 327 -19.61 -9.99 -13.33
N ALA A 328 -19.09 -9.31 -12.30
CA ALA A 328 -18.25 -8.15 -12.46
C ALA A 328 -16.96 -8.45 -13.22
N ASN A 329 -16.64 -7.64 -14.21
CA ASN A 329 -15.28 -7.60 -14.75
C ASN A 329 -14.37 -6.83 -13.77
N LEU A 330 -13.66 -7.55 -12.91
CA LEU A 330 -12.88 -6.98 -11.83
C LEU A 330 -11.77 -6.04 -12.30
N ARG A 331 -11.26 -6.20 -13.54
CA ARG A 331 -10.28 -5.26 -14.12
C ARG A 331 -10.87 -3.88 -14.43
N ARG A 332 -12.19 -3.75 -14.49
CA ARG A 332 -12.91 -2.52 -14.81
C ARG A 332 -13.49 -1.79 -13.61
N THR A 333 -13.09 -2.16 -12.40
CA THR A 333 -13.58 -1.51 -11.17
C THR A 333 -13.08 -0.07 -11.01
N SER A 334 -11.90 0.28 -11.52
CA SER A 334 -11.38 1.65 -11.52
C SER A 334 -11.73 2.37 -12.82
N ARG A 335 -12.52 3.43 -12.71
CA ARG A 335 -13.04 4.22 -13.86
C ARG A 335 -12.93 5.71 -13.58
N PRO A 336 -11.70 6.27 -13.54
CA PRO A 336 -11.47 7.63 -13.05
C PRO A 336 -12.13 8.74 -13.90
N PHE A 337 -12.43 8.48 -15.17
CA PHE A 337 -12.99 9.48 -16.10
C PHE A 337 -14.29 9.02 -16.78
N SER A 338 -14.99 8.07 -16.21
CA SER A 338 -16.25 7.56 -16.72
C SER A 338 -17.24 7.27 -15.59
N THR A 339 -18.47 6.85 -15.94
CA THR A 339 -19.46 6.42 -14.96
C THR A 339 -18.89 5.31 -14.09
N ASN A 340 -18.96 5.46 -12.77
CA ASN A 340 -18.44 4.52 -11.79
C ASN A 340 -19.41 4.37 -10.61
N CYS A 341 -19.21 3.35 -9.79
CA CYS A 341 -20.00 3.07 -8.59
C CYS A 341 -19.14 3.14 -7.30
N GLY A 342 -17.96 3.72 -7.37
CA GLY A 342 -17.01 3.84 -6.28
C GLY A 342 -15.58 3.78 -6.78
N PHE A 343 -14.60 3.89 -5.88
CA PHE A 343 -13.20 3.73 -6.25
C PHE A 343 -12.69 2.32 -5.96
N THR A 344 -11.55 1.97 -6.55
CA THR A 344 -10.83 0.71 -6.31
C THR A 344 -9.63 0.96 -5.43
N MET A 345 -9.54 0.24 -4.31
CA MET A 345 -8.37 0.30 -3.44
C MET A 345 -7.14 -0.29 -4.14
N GLY A 346 -5.97 0.29 -3.89
CA GLY A 346 -4.72 -0.19 -4.47
C GLY A 346 -3.52 0.02 -3.57
N GLU A 347 -2.58 -0.91 -3.59
CA GLU A 347 -1.26 -0.71 -3.03
C GLU A 347 -0.36 0.00 -4.05
N ALA A 348 0.43 0.96 -3.60
CA ALA A 348 1.34 1.74 -4.45
C ALA A 348 2.51 2.31 -3.65
N SER A 349 3.60 2.59 -4.36
CA SER A 349 4.75 3.34 -3.84
C SER A 349 5.21 4.31 -4.91
N GLN A 350 5.20 5.61 -4.61
CA GLN A 350 5.55 6.66 -5.56
C GLN A 350 6.48 7.68 -4.91
N TRP A 351 7.58 7.96 -5.59
CA TRP A 351 8.65 8.79 -5.08
C TRP A 351 9.21 9.70 -6.17
N ILE A 352 9.59 10.90 -5.78
CA ILE A 352 10.29 11.87 -6.63
C ILE A 352 11.48 12.44 -5.89
N VAL A 353 12.50 12.81 -6.64
CA VAL A 353 13.67 13.54 -6.15
C VAL A 353 13.56 14.96 -6.69
N LEU A 354 13.45 15.93 -5.78
CA LEU A 354 13.41 17.35 -6.09
C LEU A 354 14.76 17.98 -5.77
N ALA A 355 15.23 18.81 -6.66
CA ALA A 355 16.45 19.60 -6.45
C ALA A 355 16.20 21.07 -6.80
N SER A 356 17.02 21.96 -6.24
CA SER A 356 17.12 23.32 -6.76
C SER A 356 17.70 23.28 -8.19
N ASP A 357 17.32 24.25 -9.02
CA ASP A 357 17.82 24.33 -10.41
C ASP A 357 19.35 24.37 -10.44
N GLU A 358 19.96 25.12 -9.51
CA GLU A 358 21.42 25.24 -9.39
C GLU A 358 22.06 23.85 -9.14
N LEU A 359 21.54 23.10 -8.18
CA LEU A 359 22.05 21.76 -7.87
C LEU A 359 21.84 20.78 -9.03
N ALA A 360 20.65 20.79 -9.63
CA ALA A 360 20.33 19.89 -10.75
C ALA A 360 21.25 20.11 -11.95
N ILE A 361 21.53 21.38 -12.29
CA ILE A 361 22.45 21.74 -13.37
C ILE A 361 23.89 21.35 -13.00
N LYS A 362 24.33 21.66 -11.78
CA LYS A 362 25.66 21.31 -11.28
C LYS A 362 25.95 19.81 -11.33
N LEU A 363 24.97 18.99 -11.02
CA LEU A 363 25.06 17.53 -11.04
C LEU A 363 24.92 16.94 -12.46
N GLY A 364 24.52 17.72 -13.44
CA GLY A 364 24.16 17.21 -14.77
C GLY A 364 22.96 16.26 -14.74
N ALA A 365 22.00 16.52 -13.83
CA ALA A 365 20.87 15.65 -13.60
C ALA A 365 19.94 15.55 -14.82
N GLN A 366 19.34 14.38 -15.01
CA GLN A 366 18.24 14.21 -15.96
C GLN A 366 16.97 14.85 -15.39
N ILE A 367 16.64 16.04 -15.87
CA ILE A 367 15.45 16.78 -15.44
C ILE A 367 14.24 16.29 -16.20
N HIS A 368 13.27 15.68 -15.48
CA HIS A 368 12.02 15.20 -16.07
C HIS A 368 10.96 16.27 -16.18
N ALA A 369 10.87 17.15 -15.18
CA ALA A 369 9.91 18.25 -15.13
C ALA A 369 10.30 19.29 -14.07
N ALA A 370 9.73 20.48 -14.14
CA ALA A 370 9.74 21.46 -13.07
C ALA A 370 8.43 21.40 -12.27
N VAL A 371 8.51 21.73 -10.98
CA VAL A 371 7.32 21.88 -10.11
C VAL A 371 7.12 23.35 -9.79
N PRO A 372 6.34 24.09 -10.58
CA PRO A 372 6.20 25.54 -10.43
C PRO A 372 5.45 25.94 -9.15
N GLY A 373 4.55 25.10 -8.66
CA GLY A 373 3.83 25.32 -7.43
C GLY A 373 2.98 24.15 -7.01
N VAL A 374 2.65 24.11 -5.73
CA VAL A 374 1.73 23.12 -5.14
C VAL A 374 0.72 23.84 -4.28
N PHE A 375 -0.55 23.60 -4.52
CA PHE A 375 -1.63 24.25 -3.81
C PHE A 375 -2.41 23.26 -2.95
N VAL A 376 -2.68 23.66 -1.71
CA VAL A 376 -3.43 22.87 -0.74
C VAL A 376 -4.39 23.82 -0.02
N ASN A 377 -5.66 23.47 0.03
CA ASN A 377 -6.69 24.26 0.70
C ASN A 377 -7.61 23.34 1.53
N ALA A 378 -8.09 23.86 2.64
CA ALA A 378 -9.14 23.20 3.40
C ALA A 378 -10.49 23.29 2.66
N ASP A 379 -11.35 22.30 2.86
CA ASP A 379 -12.69 22.25 2.25
C ASP A 379 -13.72 23.18 2.91
N GLY A 380 -13.35 23.88 4.00
CA GLY A 380 -14.27 24.71 4.75
C GLY A 380 -15.25 23.91 5.60
N HIS A 381 -16.50 24.31 5.62
CA HIS A 381 -17.54 23.62 6.37
C HIS A 381 -18.05 22.39 5.65
N LYS A 382 -17.83 21.21 6.23
CA LYS A 382 -18.44 19.96 5.78
C LYS A 382 -18.78 19.06 6.98
N LYS A 383 -19.85 18.27 6.82
CA LYS A 383 -20.34 17.39 7.89
C LYS A 383 -19.66 16.03 7.95
N SER A 384 -19.00 15.62 6.86
CA SER A 384 -18.40 14.30 6.70
C SER A 384 -17.05 14.41 5.96
N ILE A 385 -16.10 13.55 6.30
CA ILE A 385 -14.80 13.48 5.63
C ILE A 385 -14.94 13.20 4.13
N SER A 386 -15.90 12.37 3.74
CA SER A 386 -16.17 12.01 2.35
C SER A 386 -17.00 13.03 1.58
N ALA A 387 -17.55 14.06 2.23
CA ALA A 387 -18.32 15.08 1.53
C ALA A 387 -17.40 16.02 0.75
N PRO A 388 -17.72 16.37 -0.50
CA PRO A 388 -16.98 17.35 -1.27
C PRO A 388 -17.07 18.73 -0.61
N GLY A 389 -15.96 19.50 -0.69
CA GLY A 389 -15.89 20.85 -0.18
C GLY A 389 -15.32 21.82 -1.22
N ILE A 390 -15.32 23.11 -0.90
CA ILE A 390 -14.87 24.16 -1.81
C ILE A 390 -13.33 24.14 -2.05
N GLY A 391 -12.57 23.48 -1.17
CA GLY A 391 -11.11 23.43 -1.24
C GLY A 391 -10.57 22.90 -2.56
N ASN A 392 -11.19 21.88 -3.14
CA ASN A 392 -10.80 21.31 -4.43
C ASN A 392 -10.91 22.35 -5.58
N TYR A 393 -12.00 23.12 -5.61
CA TYR A 393 -12.21 24.15 -6.64
C TYR A 393 -11.19 25.29 -6.52
N ILE A 394 -10.92 25.73 -5.28
CA ILE A 394 -9.91 26.77 -5.02
C ILE A 394 -8.51 26.26 -5.40
N THR A 395 -8.18 25.02 -5.07
CA THR A 395 -6.91 24.40 -5.41
C THR A 395 -6.71 24.34 -6.92
N LEU A 396 -7.72 23.89 -7.65
CA LEU A 396 -7.69 23.83 -9.13
C LEU A 396 -7.57 25.22 -9.74
N ALA A 397 -8.35 26.19 -9.27
CA ALA A 397 -8.31 27.57 -9.78
C ALA A 397 -6.92 28.21 -9.59
N LYS A 398 -6.28 28.00 -8.43
CA LYS A 398 -4.90 28.50 -8.18
C LYS A 398 -3.88 27.83 -9.12
N ALA A 399 -4.00 26.53 -9.34
CA ALA A 399 -3.11 25.80 -10.24
C ALA A 399 -3.28 26.26 -11.69
N ALA A 400 -4.52 26.44 -12.15
CA ALA A 400 -4.83 26.95 -13.47
C ALA A 400 -4.27 28.38 -13.68
N ALA A 401 -4.54 29.28 -12.73
CA ALA A 401 -4.06 30.68 -12.80
C ALA A 401 -2.51 30.76 -12.86
N LEU A 402 -1.80 29.92 -12.09
CA LEU A 402 -0.34 29.86 -12.18
C LEU A 402 0.10 29.35 -13.56
N THR A 403 -0.54 28.31 -14.08
CA THR A 403 -0.21 27.75 -15.40
C THR A 403 -0.44 28.75 -16.53
N GLU A 404 -1.58 29.45 -16.52
CA GLU A 404 -1.90 30.51 -17.49
C GLU A 404 -0.87 31.63 -17.43
N SER A 405 -0.51 32.11 -16.23
CA SER A 405 0.52 33.14 -16.04
C SER A 405 1.89 32.70 -16.59
N MET A 406 2.26 31.44 -16.45
CA MET A 406 3.54 30.92 -16.98
C MET A 406 3.52 30.74 -18.50
N LEU A 407 2.38 30.48 -19.08
CA LEU A 407 2.22 30.36 -20.54
C LEU A 407 2.09 31.71 -21.25
N GLY A 408 1.99 32.81 -20.50
CA GLY A 408 1.88 34.15 -21.06
C GLY A 408 0.52 34.45 -21.69
N SER A 409 -0.50 33.78 -21.23
CA SER A 409 -1.89 33.95 -21.66
C SER A 409 -2.69 34.84 -20.70
#